data_e4eda3843f9378f4cdb55d840a7e28ae
#
_entry.id   e4eda3843f9378f4cdb55d840a7e28ae
#
_cell.length_a   1.000
_cell.length_b   1.000
_cell.length_c   1.000
_cell.angle_alpha   90.00
_cell.angle_beta   90.00
_cell.angle_gamma   90.00
#
_symmetry.space_group_name_H-M   'P 1'
#
loop_
_entity.id
_entity.type
_entity.pdbx_description
1 polymer ?
#
loop_
_entity_poly.entity_id
_entity_poly.type
_entity_poly.pdbx_seq_one_letter_code
_entity_poly.pdbx_strand_id
1 'polypeptide(L)'
;MVSHLVDCRSNDLQIVRPWFNGKLDYAPPVVELNQAGYTLVGVRVDILENRPVAAIVYQRGKQIINLFVWPATSRKIDMDVRSERGYQFCGWNQAGLNYLCVSEISGDDLEKFEDQVREHLSL
;
A
#
# COMPACT_ATOMS: atom_id res chain seq x y z
N MET A 1 13.63 10.39 -4.41
CA MET A 1 13.84 8.98 -3.99
C MET A 1 13.88 8.90 -2.48
N VAL A 2 13.19 7.94 -1.93
CA VAL A 2 13.25 7.74 -0.48
C VAL A 2 14.59 7.13 -0.11
N SER A 3 15.24 7.67 0.90
CA SER A 3 16.52 7.16 1.38
C SER A 3 16.34 5.91 2.26
N HIS A 4 15.11 5.61 2.67
CA HIS A 4 14.79 4.45 3.49
C HIS A 4 13.40 3.94 3.11
N LEU A 5 13.17 2.65 3.34
CA LEU A 5 11.94 1.98 2.91
C LEU A 5 10.75 2.32 3.81
N VAL A 6 10.98 2.40 5.13
CA VAL A 6 9.92 2.66 6.10
C VAL A 6 10.40 3.68 7.15
N ASP A 7 9.45 4.46 7.68
CA ASP A 7 9.69 5.37 8.81
C ASP A 7 9.39 4.68 10.14
N CYS A 8 8.46 3.73 10.12
CA CYS A 8 8.12 2.90 11.28
C CYS A 8 8.24 1.44 10.85
N ARG A 9 9.27 0.76 11.34
CA ARG A 9 9.49 -0.65 11.01
C ARG A 9 8.84 -1.52 12.07
N SER A 10 7.74 -2.15 11.69
CA SER A 10 7.01 -3.05 12.58
C SER A 10 6.03 -3.89 11.77
N ASN A 11 5.77 -5.10 12.22
CA ASN A 11 4.70 -5.94 11.69
C ASN A 11 3.50 -6.01 12.63
N ASP A 12 3.51 -5.20 13.68
CA ASP A 12 2.44 -5.17 14.68
C ASP A 12 1.44 -4.08 14.30
N LEU A 13 0.21 -4.49 13.99
CA LEU A 13 -0.85 -3.56 13.59
C LEU A 13 -1.18 -2.55 14.68
N GLN A 14 -1.01 -2.92 15.95
CA GLN A 14 -1.27 -2.02 17.07
C GLN A 14 -0.23 -0.91 17.17
N ILE A 15 0.90 -1.07 16.52
CA ILE A 15 1.96 -0.05 16.43
C ILE A 15 1.81 0.77 15.16
N VAL A 16 1.65 0.13 14.00
CA VAL A 16 1.67 0.83 12.73
C VAL A 16 0.40 1.64 12.46
N ARG A 17 -0.76 1.15 12.90
CA ARG A 17 -2.02 1.88 12.68
C ARG A 17 -2.03 3.24 13.36
N PRO A 18 -1.72 3.36 14.67
CA PRO A 18 -1.72 4.69 15.31
C PRO A 18 -0.52 5.54 14.93
N TRP A 19 0.51 4.96 14.31
CA TRP A 19 1.71 5.73 13.93
C TRP A 19 1.37 6.90 13.01
N PHE A 20 0.33 6.77 12.18
CA PHE A 20 -0.08 7.83 11.26
C PHE A 20 -0.78 9.00 11.94
N ASN A 21 -1.21 8.85 13.20
CA ASN A 21 -1.90 9.91 13.93
C ASN A 21 -1.01 11.14 14.05
N GLY A 22 -1.55 12.30 13.67
CA GLY A 22 -0.79 13.55 13.68
C GLY A 22 0.11 13.75 12.46
N LYS A 23 0.27 12.73 11.62
CA LYS A 23 1.06 12.81 10.38
C LYS A 23 0.19 12.93 9.15
N LEU A 24 -1.00 12.32 9.21
CA LEU A 24 -2.02 12.39 8.17
C LEU A 24 -3.33 12.82 8.80
N ASP A 25 -4.22 13.39 8.00
CA ASP A 25 -5.55 13.80 8.44
C ASP A 25 -6.60 12.70 8.21
N TYR A 26 -6.15 11.48 7.94
CA TYR A 26 -6.99 10.29 7.80
C TYR A 26 -6.26 9.09 8.38
N ALA A 27 -7.00 8.05 8.69
CA ALA A 27 -6.45 6.81 9.23
C ALA A 27 -6.47 5.74 8.13
N PRO A 28 -5.32 5.47 7.46
CA PRO A 28 -5.29 4.45 6.42
C PRO A 28 -5.50 3.07 7.04
N PRO A 29 -6.33 2.21 6.43
CA PRO A 29 -6.45 0.84 6.90
C PRO A 29 -5.17 0.08 6.60
N VAL A 30 -4.71 -0.68 7.58
CA VAL A 30 -3.56 -1.58 7.41
C VAL A 30 -4.06 -2.99 7.67
N VAL A 31 -3.92 -3.87 6.68
CA VAL A 31 -4.36 -5.26 6.80
C VAL A 31 -3.19 -6.19 7.00
N GLU A 32 -3.41 -7.25 7.77
CA GLU A 32 -2.43 -8.30 7.99
C GLU A 32 -2.64 -9.38 6.94
N LEU A 33 -1.57 -9.78 6.22
CA LEU A 33 -1.62 -10.71 5.11
C LEU A 33 -0.64 -11.86 5.25
N ASN A 34 -0.23 -12.20 6.48
CA ASN A 34 0.76 -13.24 6.71
C ASN A 34 0.34 -14.60 6.14
N GLN A 35 -0.93 -14.96 6.30
CA GLN A 35 -1.41 -16.24 5.80
C GLN A 35 -1.43 -16.31 4.27
N ALA A 36 -1.51 -15.16 3.62
CA ALA A 36 -1.45 -15.08 2.17
C ALA A 36 -0.01 -15.00 1.64
N GLY A 37 0.97 -14.97 2.54
CA GLY A 37 2.38 -14.97 2.17
C GLY A 37 3.02 -13.60 2.08
N TYR A 38 2.36 -12.57 2.57
CA TYR A 38 2.91 -11.19 2.54
C TYR A 38 3.15 -10.72 3.97
N THR A 39 4.39 -10.37 4.26
CA THR A 39 4.79 -9.89 5.60
C THR A 39 4.78 -8.36 5.60
N LEU A 40 4.15 -7.77 6.60
CA LEU A 40 4.20 -6.33 6.79
C LEU A 40 5.60 -5.95 7.27
N VAL A 41 6.27 -5.07 6.51
CA VAL A 41 7.60 -4.56 6.85
C VAL A 41 7.47 -3.32 7.75
N GLY A 42 6.53 -2.48 7.43
CA GLY A 42 6.29 -1.23 8.15
C GLY A 42 5.58 -0.23 7.28
N VAL A 43 5.63 1.04 7.69
CA VAL A 43 4.91 2.12 7.04
C VAL A 43 5.78 3.38 6.95
N ARG A 44 5.39 4.28 6.06
CA ARG A 44 5.97 5.63 5.96
C ARG A 44 4.93 6.60 5.44
N VAL A 45 5.24 7.89 5.53
CA VAL A 45 4.52 8.92 4.80
C VAL A 45 5.35 9.28 3.58
N ASP A 46 4.72 9.32 2.43
CA ASP A 46 5.37 9.71 1.18
C ASP A 46 4.61 10.88 0.57
N ILE A 47 5.16 11.47 -0.47
CA ILE A 47 4.52 12.58 -1.18
C ILE A 47 4.12 12.09 -2.57
N LEU A 48 2.85 12.27 -2.90
CA LEU A 48 2.31 11.92 -4.19
C LEU A 48 1.49 13.11 -4.69
N GLU A 49 1.87 13.67 -5.83
CA GLU A 49 1.22 14.87 -6.38
C GLU A 49 1.12 16.00 -5.35
N ASN A 50 2.22 16.28 -4.67
CA ASN A 50 2.33 17.33 -3.65
C ASN A 50 1.44 17.12 -2.41
N ARG A 51 1.02 15.89 -2.16
CA ARG A 51 0.21 15.56 -0.98
C ARG A 51 0.88 14.45 -0.18
N PRO A 52 0.84 14.53 1.15
CA PRO A 52 1.30 13.41 1.97
C PRO A 52 0.32 12.25 1.84
N VAL A 53 0.85 11.07 1.61
CA VAL A 53 0.08 9.84 1.49
C VAL A 53 0.67 8.76 2.37
N ALA A 54 -0.17 7.83 2.81
CA ALA A 54 0.31 6.65 3.52
C ALA A 54 0.96 5.68 2.55
N ALA A 55 2.10 5.12 2.93
CA ALA A 55 2.72 4.02 2.22
C ALA A 55 2.87 2.85 3.18
N ILE A 56 2.24 1.74 2.84
CA ILE A 56 2.27 0.52 3.62
C ILE A 56 3.12 -0.47 2.84
N VAL A 57 4.16 -1.02 3.49
CA VAL A 57 5.17 -1.80 2.80
C VAL A 57 5.06 -3.25 3.22
N TYR A 58 4.86 -4.13 2.22
CA TYR A 58 4.83 -5.57 2.39
C TYR A 58 6.02 -6.21 1.69
N GLN A 59 6.33 -7.42 2.09
CA GLN A 59 7.41 -8.20 1.51
C GLN A 59 6.94 -9.63 1.27
N ARG A 60 7.28 -10.16 0.10
CA ARG A 60 7.09 -11.57 -0.22
C ARG A 60 8.44 -12.11 -0.70
N GLY A 61 9.05 -13.00 0.09
CA GLY A 61 10.42 -13.41 -0.19
C GLY A 61 11.34 -12.20 -0.14
N LYS A 62 12.05 -11.93 -1.24
CA LYS A 62 12.92 -10.76 -1.36
C LYS A 62 12.23 -9.59 -2.06
N GLN A 63 10.99 -9.75 -2.47
CA GLN A 63 10.28 -8.74 -3.25
C GLN A 63 9.50 -7.81 -2.33
N ILE A 64 9.60 -6.52 -2.62
CA ILE A 64 8.92 -5.47 -1.87
C ILE A 64 7.71 -5.00 -2.67
N ILE A 65 6.60 -4.78 -1.95
CA ILE A 65 5.38 -4.21 -2.52
C ILE A 65 5.04 -2.97 -1.72
N ASN A 66 4.92 -1.84 -2.40
CA ASN A 66 4.45 -0.60 -1.79
C ASN A 66 2.96 -0.45 -2.08
N LEU A 67 2.18 -0.22 -1.05
CA LEU A 67 0.77 0.07 -1.15
C LEU A 67 0.54 1.50 -0.67
N PHE A 68 0.20 2.39 -1.60
CA PHE A 68 -0.11 3.78 -1.29
C PHE A 68 -1.61 3.92 -1.08
N VAL A 69 -2.00 4.67 -0.06
CA VAL A 69 -3.41 4.85 0.30
C VAL A 69 -3.67 6.33 0.59
N TRP A 70 -4.68 6.91 -0.06
CA TRP A 70 -5.09 8.30 0.20
C TRP A 70 -6.57 8.50 -0.10
N PRO A 71 -7.22 9.48 0.53
CA PRO A 71 -8.63 9.75 0.26
C PRO A 71 -8.84 10.22 -1.17
N ALA A 72 -9.88 9.72 -1.82
CA ALA A 72 -10.28 10.17 -3.15
C ALA A 72 -11.12 11.45 -2.99
N THR A 73 -10.52 12.60 -3.28
CA THR A 73 -11.22 13.88 -3.17
C THR A 73 -11.94 14.26 -4.46
N SER A 74 -11.31 14.00 -5.62
CA SER A 74 -11.91 14.33 -6.91
C SER A 74 -11.81 13.21 -7.93
N ARG A 75 -10.79 12.38 -7.84
CA ARG A 75 -10.55 11.31 -8.81
C ARG A 75 -10.43 9.97 -8.09
N LYS A 76 -11.22 9.01 -8.53
CA LYS A 76 -11.13 7.62 -8.08
C LYS A 76 -10.22 6.87 -9.04
N ILE A 77 -9.24 6.16 -8.49
CA ILE A 77 -8.36 5.31 -9.28
C ILE A 77 -9.10 4.05 -9.69
N ASP A 78 -8.91 3.65 -10.94
CA ASP A 78 -9.36 2.37 -11.47
C ASP A 78 -8.36 1.98 -12.55
N MET A 79 -7.36 1.20 -12.18
CA MET A 79 -6.24 0.89 -13.04
C MET A 79 -5.93 -0.60 -12.98
N ASP A 80 -6.12 -1.30 -14.09
CA ASP A 80 -5.66 -2.67 -14.22
C ASP A 80 -4.13 -2.71 -14.18
N VAL A 81 -3.58 -3.88 -13.94
CA VAL A 81 -2.13 -4.05 -13.88
C VAL A 81 -1.50 -3.56 -15.19
N ARG A 82 -0.51 -2.69 -15.04
CA ARG A 82 0.29 -2.20 -16.15
C ARG A 82 1.76 -2.18 -15.76
N SER A 83 2.61 -2.24 -16.76
CA SER A 83 4.06 -2.30 -16.58
C SER A 83 4.69 -1.04 -17.12
N GLU A 84 5.64 -0.47 -16.39
CA GLU A 84 6.41 0.68 -16.84
C GLU A 84 7.78 0.65 -16.18
N ARG A 85 8.84 0.66 -17.01
CA ARG A 85 10.24 0.74 -16.55
C ARG A 85 10.60 -0.34 -15.53
N GLY A 86 10.09 -1.57 -15.73
CA GLY A 86 10.39 -2.69 -14.85
C GLY A 86 9.51 -2.78 -13.61
N TYR A 87 8.63 -1.79 -13.40
CA TYR A 87 7.68 -1.83 -12.30
C TYR A 87 6.30 -2.22 -12.78
N GLN A 88 5.56 -2.88 -11.91
CA GLN A 88 4.15 -3.19 -12.11
C GLN A 88 3.33 -2.28 -11.23
N PHE A 89 2.21 -1.80 -11.77
CA PHE A 89 1.29 -0.89 -11.09
C PHE A 89 -0.12 -1.41 -11.21
N CYS A 90 -0.92 -1.28 -10.17
CA CYS A 90 -2.36 -1.43 -10.24
C CYS A 90 -2.99 -0.56 -9.17
N GLY A 91 -4.27 -0.24 -9.33
CA GLY A 91 -4.92 0.63 -8.37
C GLY A 91 -6.42 0.52 -8.43
N TRP A 92 -7.07 0.88 -7.34
CA TRP A 92 -8.53 0.83 -7.23
C TRP A 92 -9.01 1.81 -6.16
N ASN A 93 -10.33 1.99 -6.12
CA ASN A 93 -10.98 2.77 -5.07
C ASN A 93 -11.87 1.85 -4.25
N GLN A 94 -11.82 1.99 -2.94
CA GLN A 94 -12.64 1.18 -2.06
C GLN A 94 -12.99 2.02 -0.83
N ALA A 95 -14.28 2.13 -0.54
CA ALA A 95 -14.78 2.86 0.63
C ALA A 95 -14.23 4.29 0.71
N GLY A 96 -14.11 4.97 -0.42
CA GLY A 96 -13.68 6.36 -0.47
C GLY A 96 -12.18 6.58 -0.47
N LEU A 97 -11.38 5.53 -0.42
CA LEU A 97 -9.93 5.61 -0.45
C LEU A 97 -9.40 5.08 -1.78
N ASN A 98 -8.38 5.75 -2.29
CA ASN A 98 -7.61 5.26 -3.43
C ASN A 98 -6.45 4.41 -2.94
N TYR A 99 -6.21 3.31 -3.65
CA TYR A 99 -5.12 2.37 -3.38
C TYR A 99 -4.28 2.23 -4.65
N LEU A 100 -2.97 2.31 -4.51
CA LEU A 100 -2.02 2.13 -5.61
C LEU A 100 -0.93 1.17 -5.17
N CYS A 101 -0.80 0.06 -5.87
CA CYS A 101 0.26 -0.92 -5.63
C CYS A 101 1.40 -0.70 -6.61
N VAL A 102 2.64 -0.74 -6.13
CA VAL A 102 3.83 -0.60 -6.96
C VAL A 102 4.85 -1.65 -6.52
N SER A 103 5.34 -2.45 -7.47
CA SER A 103 6.31 -3.49 -7.17
C SER A 103 7.06 -3.94 -8.44
N GLU A 104 8.16 -4.65 -8.25
CA GLU A 104 8.89 -5.29 -9.35
C GLU A 104 8.44 -6.73 -9.59
N ILE A 105 7.48 -7.25 -8.82
CA ILE A 105 6.96 -8.61 -9.02
C ILE A 105 6.19 -8.70 -10.34
N SER A 106 5.87 -9.93 -10.77
CA SER A 106 5.10 -10.11 -12.00
C SER A 106 3.72 -9.47 -11.88
N GLY A 107 3.12 -9.13 -13.03
CA GLY A 107 1.77 -8.58 -13.03
C GLY A 107 0.74 -9.52 -12.43
N ASP A 108 0.87 -10.83 -12.68
CA ASP A 108 -0.03 -11.82 -12.10
C ASP A 108 0.08 -11.85 -10.57
N ASP A 109 1.30 -11.76 -10.05
CA ASP A 109 1.51 -11.75 -8.60
C ASP A 109 1.00 -10.46 -7.97
N LEU A 110 1.14 -9.32 -8.66
CA LEU A 110 0.61 -8.06 -8.16
C LEU A 110 -0.91 -8.08 -8.11
N GLU A 111 -1.55 -8.68 -9.13
CA GLU A 111 -2.99 -8.84 -9.14
C GLU A 111 -3.47 -9.70 -7.97
N LYS A 112 -2.75 -10.77 -7.66
CA LYS A 112 -3.04 -11.61 -6.50
C LYS A 112 -2.93 -10.83 -5.20
N PHE A 113 -1.92 -9.96 -5.08
CA PHE A 113 -1.76 -9.10 -3.92
C PHE A 113 -2.95 -8.15 -3.80
N GLU A 114 -3.34 -7.51 -4.89
CA GLU A 114 -4.51 -6.63 -4.91
C GLU A 114 -5.75 -7.38 -4.42
N ASP A 115 -6.00 -8.59 -4.93
CA ASP A 115 -7.16 -9.39 -4.56
C ASP A 115 -7.18 -9.66 -3.05
N GLN A 116 -6.03 -9.98 -2.47
CA GLN A 116 -5.91 -10.24 -1.04
C GLN A 116 -6.19 -8.99 -0.21
N VAL A 117 -5.65 -7.84 -0.62
CA VAL A 117 -5.91 -6.58 0.09
C VAL A 117 -7.40 -6.24 0.03
N ARG A 118 -7.98 -6.29 -1.16
CA ARG A 118 -9.40 -5.95 -1.35
C ARG A 118 -10.30 -6.85 -0.51
N GLU A 119 -10.00 -8.13 -0.47
CA GLU A 119 -10.79 -9.08 0.33
C GLU A 119 -10.70 -8.76 1.82
N HIS A 120 -9.49 -8.52 2.33
CA HIS A 120 -9.31 -8.23 3.75
C HIS A 120 -9.92 -6.90 4.15
N LEU A 121 -9.93 -5.92 3.26
CA LEU A 121 -10.58 -4.62 3.53
C LEU A 121 -12.10 -4.74 3.62
N SER A 122 -12.67 -5.77 3.02
CA SER A 122 -14.12 -6.00 3.00
C SER A 122 -14.63 -6.81 4.19
N LEU A 123 -13.74 -7.29 5.04
CA LEU A 123 -14.10 -8.10 6.19
C LEU A 123 -14.67 -7.28 7.36
#